data_4d1d1e538cbc264d724caeec581cabf1
#
_entry.id   4d1d1e538cbc264d724caeec581cabf1
#
_cell.length_a   1.000
_cell.length_b   1.000
_cell.length_c   1.000
_cell.angle_alpha   90.00
_cell.angle_beta   90.00
_cell.angle_gamma   90.00
#
_symmetry.space_group_name_H-M   'P 1'
#
loop_
_entity.id
_entity.type
_entity.pdbx_description
1 polymer ?
#
loop_
_entity_poly.entity_id
_entity_poly.type
_entity_poly.pdbx_seq_one_letter_code
_entity_poly.pdbx_strand_id
1 'polypeptide(L)'
;MKKIFIFAIAFVINLIAFGQSKKTTTEDYILQYRNIAIENEKQYGIPASITLAQGIIESGSGRSSLAKESNNHFGIKCHSSWTGKKTYKDDDNKNDCFRVYDNAEESFTDHSLFLTKNKRYASLFQLDKTDYKSWANGLKQCGYATNPNYANLLIDIIELYELNNINDNSFYLIADNTFVEQPSKDNNIKSNQNNTPSDNPQTKQETKKKKSLMERLFGNTKWWKRKHETEQERKRREMDEKIQNMIDEQDVKRNDFEINFE
;
A
#
# COMPACT_ATOMS: atom_id res chain seq x y z
N MET A 1 31.55 -39.88 12.97
CA MET A 1 30.42 -39.28 13.70
C MET A 1 30.41 -37.75 13.72
N LYS A 2 31.53 -37.06 13.90
CA LYS A 2 31.57 -35.57 13.94
C LYS A 2 31.15 -34.87 12.61
N LYS A 3 31.42 -35.48 11.44
CA LYS A 3 31.09 -34.90 10.13
C LYS A 3 29.59 -34.96 9.80
N ILE A 4 28.87 -35.96 10.32
CA ILE A 4 27.42 -36.11 10.11
C ILE A 4 26.64 -35.04 10.91
N PHE A 5 27.15 -34.69 12.10
CA PHE A 5 26.54 -33.67 12.95
C PHE A 5 26.62 -32.26 12.33
N ILE A 6 27.70 -31.92 11.62
CA ILE A 6 27.90 -30.63 10.98
C ILE A 6 26.91 -30.46 9.80
N PHE A 7 26.67 -31.53 9.02
CA PHE A 7 25.69 -31.52 7.93
C PHE A 7 24.24 -31.38 8.41
N ALA A 8 23.90 -32.02 9.54
CA ALA A 8 22.57 -31.93 10.14
C ALA A 8 22.28 -30.51 10.66
N ILE A 9 23.26 -29.83 11.29
CA ILE A 9 23.14 -28.47 11.76
C ILE A 9 23.00 -27.46 10.59
N ALA A 10 23.78 -27.66 9.51
CA ALA A 10 23.68 -26.82 8.31
C ALA A 10 22.33 -26.99 7.60
N PHE A 11 21.73 -28.18 7.61
CA PHE A 11 20.41 -28.44 7.04
C PHE A 11 19.27 -27.83 7.87
N VAL A 12 19.37 -27.85 9.20
CA VAL A 12 18.39 -27.22 10.11
C VAL A 12 18.44 -25.71 10.00
N ILE A 13 19.62 -25.08 9.84
CA ILE A 13 19.74 -23.64 9.66
C ILE A 13 19.10 -23.19 8.35
N ASN A 14 19.17 -23.98 7.27
CA ASN A 14 18.50 -23.67 6.00
C ASN A 14 16.97 -23.81 6.09
N LEU A 15 16.42 -24.68 6.93
CA LEU A 15 14.97 -24.81 7.15
C LEU A 15 14.38 -23.63 7.94
N ILE A 16 15.16 -22.99 8.81
CA ILE A 16 14.71 -21.83 9.60
C ILE A 16 14.67 -20.55 8.75
N ALA A 17 15.45 -20.47 7.66
CA ALA A 17 15.47 -19.30 6.77
C ALA A 17 14.23 -19.19 5.85
N PHE A 18 13.41 -20.23 5.74
CA PHE A 18 12.26 -20.29 4.81
C PHE A 18 10.93 -19.79 5.39
N GLY A 19 10.88 -19.30 6.61
CA GLY A 19 9.63 -19.04 7.35
C GLY A 19 9.34 -17.58 7.74
N GLN A 20 10.16 -16.60 7.34
CA GLN A 20 9.80 -15.21 7.61
C GLN A 20 8.93 -14.67 6.46
N SER A 21 7.62 -14.74 6.63
CA SER A 21 6.68 -13.95 5.82
C SER A 21 7.13 -12.49 5.89
N LYS A 22 7.57 -11.96 4.74
CA LYS A 22 7.91 -10.53 4.63
C LYS A 22 6.66 -9.73 4.99
N LYS A 23 6.73 -8.89 6.02
CA LYS A 23 5.63 -8.01 6.39
C LYS A 23 5.32 -7.11 5.18
N THR A 24 4.08 -7.16 4.68
CA THR A 24 3.62 -6.28 3.59
C THR A 24 3.79 -4.82 4.01
N THR A 25 4.47 -4.04 3.20
CA THR A 25 4.63 -2.61 3.43
C THR A 25 3.49 -1.82 2.79
N THR A 26 3.40 -0.52 3.09
CA THR A 26 2.43 0.35 2.45
C THR A 26 2.75 0.52 0.97
N GLU A 27 4.03 0.54 0.58
CA GLU A 27 4.44 0.55 -0.82
C GLU A 27 4.01 -0.73 -1.55
N ASP A 28 4.18 -1.91 -0.94
CA ASP A 28 3.71 -3.16 -1.54
C ASP A 28 2.18 -3.12 -1.79
N TYR A 29 1.41 -2.56 -0.84
CA TYR A 29 -0.04 -2.37 -0.97
C TYR A 29 -0.38 -1.43 -2.14
N ILE A 30 0.29 -0.30 -2.25
CA ILE A 30 0.09 0.66 -3.33
C ILE A 30 0.37 0.00 -4.68
N LEU A 31 1.50 -0.68 -4.83
CA LEU A 31 1.87 -1.38 -6.06
C LEU A 31 0.85 -2.44 -6.45
N GLN A 32 0.33 -3.18 -5.48
CA GLN A 32 -0.64 -4.24 -5.70
C GLN A 32 -2.00 -3.71 -6.17
N TYR A 33 -2.49 -2.61 -5.59
CA TYR A 33 -3.87 -2.16 -5.78
C TYR A 33 -4.02 -0.89 -6.63
N ARG A 34 -2.92 -0.25 -7.07
CA ARG A 34 -2.97 0.99 -7.84
C ARG A 34 -3.81 0.87 -9.11
N ASN A 35 -3.66 -0.21 -9.86
CA ASN A 35 -4.38 -0.39 -11.13
C ASN A 35 -5.89 -0.49 -10.89
N ILE A 36 -6.31 -1.17 -9.84
CA ILE A 36 -7.72 -1.26 -9.44
C ILE A 36 -8.26 0.13 -9.08
N ALA A 37 -7.48 0.91 -8.31
CA ALA A 37 -7.88 2.27 -7.94
C ALA A 37 -7.99 3.21 -9.16
N ILE A 38 -7.06 3.10 -10.12
CA ILE A 38 -7.07 3.88 -11.37
C ILE A 38 -8.29 3.50 -12.23
N GLU A 39 -8.59 2.22 -12.38
CA GLU A 39 -9.78 1.79 -13.14
C GLU A 39 -11.08 2.24 -12.45
N ASN A 40 -11.13 2.18 -11.11
CA ASN A 40 -12.28 2.68 -10.36
C ASN A 40 -12.43 4.22 -10.46
N GLU A 41 -11.33 4.97 -10.53
CA GLU A 41 -11.39 6.42 -10.83
C GLU A 41 -12.04 6.70 -12.19
N LYS A 42 -11.65 5.96 -13.22
CA LYS A 42 -12.23 6.09 -14.57
C LYS A 42 -13.73 5.78 -14.57
N GLN A 43 -14.12 4.72 -13.88
CA GLN A 43 -15.48 4.23 -13.87
C GLN A 43 -16.43 5.02 -12.96
N TYR A 44 -15.95 5.39 -11.75
CA TYR A 44 -16.80 5.96 -10.70
C TYR A 44 -16.49 7.43 -10.36
N GLY A 45 -15.38 7.96 -10.86
CA GLY A 45 -15.02 9.37 -10.68
C GLY A 45 -14.39 9.75 -9.35
N ILE A 46 -14.02 8.78 -8.51
CA ILE A 46 -13.32 9.00 -7.24
C ILE A 46 -11.82 8.99 -7.52
N PRO A 47 -11.03 10.00 -7.08
CA PRO A 47 -9.58 10.00 -7.31
C PRO A 47 -8.90 8.72 -6.82
N ALA A 48 -8.04 8.13 -7.64
CA ALA A 48 -7.28 6.92 -7.28
C ALA A 48 -6.43 7.14 -6.03
N SER A 49 -5.87 8.34 -5.87
CA SER A 49 -5.12 8.75 -4.68
C SER A 49 -5.97 8.66 -3.40
N ILE A 50 -7.20 9.12 -3.45
CA ILE A 50 -8.16 9.06 -2.33
C ILE A 50 -8.52 7.60 -2.04
N THR A 51 -8.87 6.82 -3.06
CA THR A 51 -9.24 5.40 -2.90
C THR A 51 -8.11 4.60 -2.26
N LEU A 52 -6.86 4.80 -2.70
CA LEU A 52 -5.70 4.12 -2.11
C LEU A 52 -5.42 4.58 -0.68
N ALA A 53 -5.45 5.89 -0.40
CA ALA A 53 -5.22 6.40 0.94
C ALA A 53 -6.28 5.88 1.93
N GLN A 54 -7.56 5.81 1.52
CA GLN A 54 -8.62 5.17 2.30
C GLN A 54 -8.34 3.69 2.52
N GLY A 55 -8.02 2.93 1.48
CA GLY A 55 -7.68 1.51 1.61
C GLY A 55 -6.48 1.25 2.53
N ILE A 56 -5.47 2.11 2.51
CA ILE A 56 -4.32 2.06 3.42
C ILE A 56 -4.77 2.23 4.87
N ILE A 57 -5.59 3.24 5.17
CA ILE A 57 -6.06 3.53 6.53
C ILE A 57 -6.99 2.43 7.03
N GLU A 58 -8.03 2.10 6.27
CA GLU A 58 -9.12 1.21 6.69
C GLU A 58 -8.67 -0.25 6.81
N SER A 59 -7.71 -0.68 5.98
CA SER A 59 -7.19 -2.05 6.01
C SER A 59 -5.83 -2.19 6.68
N GLY A 60 -5.23 -1.07 7.07
CA GLY A 60 -3.84 -1.06 7.49
C GLY A 60 -2.88 -1.56 6.43
N SER A 61 -3.01 -1.06 5.21
CA SER A 61 -2.26 -1.57 4.06
C SER A 61 -2.48 -3.08 3.83
N GLY A 62 -3.72 -3.54 3.97
CA GLY A 62 -4.10 -4.94 3.80
C GLY A 62 -3.66 -5.88 4.94
N ARG A 63 -3.21 -5.34 6.08
CA ARG A 63 -2.71 -6.15 7.20
C ARG A 63 -3.77 -6.51 8.22
N SER A 64 -4.91 -5.81 8.24
CA SER A 64 -6.02 -6.10 9.17
C SER A 64 -6.58 -7.51 8.95
N SER A 65 -7.14 -8.10 10.00
CA SER A 65 -7.78 -9.42 9.92
C SER A 65 -8.92 -9.44 8.91
N LEU A 66 -9.70 -8.36 8.84
CA LEU A 66 -10.83 -8.24 7.93
C LEU A 66 -10.38 -8.21 6.45
N ALA A 67 -9.30 -7.47 6.13
CA ALA A 67 -8.76 -7.46 4.78
C ALA A 67 -8.19 -8.83 4.36
N LYS A 68 -7.46 -9.51 5.26
CA LYS A 68 -6.84 -10.81 4.97
C LYS A 68 -7.83 -11.96 4.82
N GLU A 69 -8.83 -12.02 5.69
CA GLU A 69 -9.76 -13.15 5.78
C GLU A 69 -10.99 -12.97 4.91
N SER A 70 -11.37 -11.71 4.62
CA SER A 70 -12.62 -11.36 3.96
C SER A 70 -12.46 -10.54 2.70
N ASN A 71 -11.21 -10.21 2.28
CA ASN A 71 -10.90 -9.26 1.20
C ASN A 71 -11.62 -7.90 1.35
N ASN A 72 -12.06 -7.55 2.57
CA ASN A 72 -12.78 -6.31 2.85
C ASN A 72 -11.82 -5.23 3.30
N HIS A 73 -11.32 -4.46 2.33
CA HIS A 73 -10.28 -3.44 2.53
C HIS A 73 -10.82 -2.11 3.08
N PHE A 74 -12.13 -1.93 3.14
CA PHE A 74 -12.75 -0.66 3.54
C PHE A 74 -13.69 -0.81 4.74
N GLY A 75 -13.73 -1.98 5.38
CA GLY A 75 -14.59 -2.22 6.53
C GLY A 75 -16.08 -2.08 6.23
N ILE A 76 -16.52 -2.46 5.01
CA ILE A 76 -17.92 -2.27 4.62
C ILE A 76 -18.80 -3.26 5.35
N LYS A 77 -19.73 -2.70 6.16
CA LYS A 77 -20.71 -3.48 6.93
C LYS A 77 -21.84 -4.00 6.03
N CYS A 78 -22.47 -5.12 6.44
CA CYS A 78 -23.67 -5.60 5.78
C CYS A 78 -24.83 -4.62 6.03
N HIS A 79 -25.42 -4.12 4.96
CA HIS A 79 -26.73 -3.45 5.06
C HIS A 79 -27.84 -4.46 4.73
N SER A 80 -29.09 -4.09 4.98
CA SER A 80 -30.26 -4.95 4.78
C SER A 80 -30.36 -5.56 3.38
N SER A 81 -29.80 -4.89 2.38
CA SER A 81 -29.78 -5.34 0.98
C SER A 81 -28.63 -6.30 0.62
N TRP A 82 -27.69 -6.56 1.55
CA TRP A 82 -26.56 -7.44 1.25
C TRP A 82 -26.93 -8.91 1.33
N THR A 83 -26.81 -9.63 0.22
CA THR A 83 -27.11 -11.06 0.09
C THR A 83 -25.87 -11.95 -0.05
N GLY A 84 -24.67 -11.34 -0.19
CA GLY A 84 -23.39 -12.06 -0.32
C GLY A 84 -22.89 -12.71 0.96
N LYS A 85 -21.68 -13.24 0.93
CA LYS A 85 -21.00 -13.84 2.09
C LYS A 85 -20.80 -12.82 3.22
N LYS A 86 -20.82 -13.28 4.44
CA LYS A 86 -20.79 -12.46 5.66
C LYS A 86 -19.78 -12.99 6.65
N THR A 87 -19.15 -12.07 7.39
CA THR A 87 -18.40 -12.38 8.60
C THR A 87 -18.86 -11.45 9.72
N TYR A 88 -18.62 -11.83 10.96
CA TYR A 88 -19.03 -11.06 12.12
C TYR A 88 -17.80 -10.77 12.97
N LYS A 89 -17.63 -9.51 13.37
CA LYS A 89 -16.55 -9.05 14.24
C LYS A 89 -17.08 -7.91 15.09
N ASP A 90 -16.53 -7.77 16.28
CA ASP A 90 -16.85 -6.63 17.13
C ASP A 90 -16.18 -5.36 16.57
N ASP A 91 -16.92 -4.26 16.50
CA ASP A 91 -16.49 -2.96 16.03
C ASP A 91 -17.20 -1.87 16.82
N ASP A 92 -18.03 -1.00 16.19
CA ASP A 92 -18.86 -0.04 16.92
C ASP A 92 -19.87 -0.73 17.84
N ASN A 93 -20.36 -1.89 17.41
CA ASN A 93 -21.24 -2.76 18.20
C ASN A 93 -20.67 -4.16 18.26
N LYS A 94 -21.09 -4.91 19.29
CA LYS A 94 -20.78 -6.32 19.37
C LYS A 94 -21.40 -7.06 18.18
N ASN A 95 -20.59 -7.93 17.55
CA ASN A 95 -21.04 -8.81 16.46
C ASN A 95 -21.54 -8.06 15.22
N ASP A 96 -20.90 -6.96 14.85
CA ASP A 96 -21.20 -6.23 13.63
C ASP A 96 -20.95 -7.10 12.39
N CYS A 97 -21.90 -7.05 11.44
CA CYS A 97 -21.82 -7.81 10.20
C CYS A 97 -20.98 -7.09 9.15
N PHE A 98 -19.96 -7.76 8.63
CA PHE A 98 -19.12 -7.28 7.53
C PHE A 98 -19.28 -8.12 6.27
N ARG A 99 -19.18 -7.46 5.10
CA ARG A 99 -19.20 -8.14 3.80
C ARG A 99 -17.93 -8.93 3.59
N VAL A 100 -18.06 -10.10 2.96
CA VAL A 100 -16.94 -10.94 2.51
C VAL A 100 -16.94 -10.97 0.99
N TYR A 101 -15.79 -10.70 0.38
CA TYR A 101 -15.60 -10.66 -1.06
C TYR A 101 -14.73 -11.83 -1.53
N ASP A 102 -14.87 -12.22 -2.77
CA ASP A 102 -14.04 -13.28 -3.35
C ASP A 102 -12.62 -12.79 -3.67
N ASN A 103 -12.46 -11.48 -3.90
CA ASN A 103 -11.18 -10.82 -4.13
C ASN A 103 -11.22 -9.35 -3.69
N ALA A 104 -10.06 -8.69 -3.65
CA ALA A 104 -9.95 -7.29 -3.25
C ALA A 104 -10.62 -6.33 -4.23
N GLU A 105 -10.63 -6.63 -5.55
CA GLU A 105 -11.24 -5.78 -6.57
C GLU A 105 -12.73 -5.54 -6.30
N GLU A 106 -13.46 -6.58 -5.85
CA GLU A 106 -14.86 -6.45 -5.44
C GLU A 106 -15.04 -5.48 -4.27
N SER A 107 -14.12 -5.51 -3.30
CA SER A 107 -14.13 -4.58 -2.18
C SER A 107 -13.91 -3.12 -2.63
N PHE A 108 -12.95 -2.89 -3.52
CA PHE A 108 -12.68 -1.58 -4.10
C PHE A 108 -13.86 -1.05 -4.93
N THR A 109 -14.47 -1.94 -5.71
CA THR A 109 -15.66 -1.62 -6.50
C THR A 109 -16.84 -1.28 -5.61
N ASP A 110 -17.09 -2.06 -4.57
CA ASP A 110 -18.20 -1.83 -3.64
C ASP A 110 -18.02 -0.55 -2.82
N HIS A 111 -16.79 -0.23 -2.43
CA HIS A 111 -16.45 1.07 -1.83
C HIS A 111 -16.78 2.24 -2.78
N SER A 112 -16.43 2.12 -4.05
CA SER A 112 -16.75 3.14 -5.05
C SER A 112 -18.26 3.29 -5.24
N LEU A 113 -18.99 2.18 -5.27
CA LEU A 113 -20.46 2.17 -5.32
C LEU A 113 -21.08 2.76 -4.04
N PHE A 114 -20.50 2.50 -2.87
CA PHE A 114 -20.95 3.10 -1.62
C PHE A 114 -20.89 4.62 -1.66
N LEU A 115 -19.79 5.20 -2.13
CA LEU A 115 -19.64 6.66 -2.25
C LEU A 115 -20.56 7.25 -3.32
N THR A 116 -20.65 6.63 -4.50
CA THR A 116 -21.43 7.17 -5.63
C THR A 116 -22.94 7.09 -5.41
N LYS A 117 -23.43 6.03 -4.76
CA LYS A 117 -24.87 5.82 -4.54
C LYS A 117 -25.42 6.54 -3.32
N ASN A 118 -24.57 6.94 -2.38
CA ASN A 118 -25.01 7.59 -1.16
C ASN A 118 -25.06 9.12 -1.35
N LYS A 119 -26.26 9.69 -1.32
CA LYS A 119 -26.51 11.12 -1.52
C LYS A 119 -25.68 12.05 -0.61
N ARG A 120 -25.27 11.57 0.57
CA ARG A 120 -24.43 12.31 1.51
C ARG A 120 -23.09 12.74 0.89
N TYR A 121 -22.56 11.97 -0.09
CA TYR A 121 -21.28 12.23 -0.76
C TYR A 121 -21.43 12.92 -2.11
N ALA A 122 -22.66 13.26 -2.56
CA ALA A 122 -22.91 13.80 -3.89
C ALA A 122 -22.14 15.08 -4.21
N SER A 123 -21.87 15.91 -3.19
CA SER A 123 -21.09 17.15 -3.35
C SER A 123 -19.63 16.91 -3.72
N LEU A 124 -19.05 15.75 -3.34
CA LEU A 124 -17.68 15.42 -3.66
C LEU A 124 -17.45 15.30 -5.17
N PHE A 125 -18.44 14.83 -5.91
CA PHE A 125 -18.37 14.61 -7.36
C PHE A 125 -18.44 15.92 -8.17
N GLN A 126 -18.55 17.08 -7.50
CA GLN A 126 -18.40 18.41 -8.10
C GLN A 126 -16.97 18.94 -7.98
N LEU A 127 -16.11 18.27 -7.20
CA LEU A 127 -14.73 18.65 -7.00
C LEU A 127 -13.86 18.17 -8.18
N ASP A 128 -12.78 18.92 -8.44
CA ASP A 128 -11.75 18.45 -9.37
C ASP A 128 -11.09 17.18 -8.80
N LYS A 129 -10.90 16.15 -9.66
CA LYS A 129 -10.27 14.89 -9.27
C LYS A 129 -8.81 15.04 -8.85
N THR A 130 -8.15 16.09 -9.31
CA THR A 130 -6.76 16.41 -8.94
C THR A 130 -6.67 17.12 -7.59
N ASP A 131 -7.77 17.67 -7.08
CA ASP A 131 -7.83 18.34 -5.78
C ASP A 131 -8.14 17.35 -4.65
N TYR A 132 -7.17 16.45 -4.39
CA TYR A 132 -7.29 15.47 -3.32
C TYR A 132 -7.48 16.09 -1.93
N LYS A 133 -7.03 17.35 -1.71
CA LYS A 133 -7.21 18.06 -0.44
C LYS A 133 -8.67 18.40 -0.19
N SER A 134 -9.35 18.92 -1.19
CA SER A 134 -10.80 19.17 -1.11
C SER A 134 -11.59 17.88 -0.98
N TRP A 135 -11.19 16.80 -1.67
CA TRP A 135 -11.79 15.47 -1.52
C TRP A 135 -11.65 14.94 -0.10
N ALA A 136 -10.44 14.97 0.50
CA ALA A 136 -10.18 14.51 1.86
C ALA A 136 -11.02 15.29 2.90
N ASN A 137 -11.04 16.62 2.80
CA ASN A 137 -11.84 17.46 3.67
C ASN A 137 -13.34 17.22 3.48
N GLY A 138 -13.79 17.09 2.24
CA GLY A 138 -15.18 16.80 1.90
C GLY A 138 -15.65 15.44 2.45
N LEU A 139 -14.84 14.39 2.36
CA LEU A 139 -15.13 13.09 3.00
C LEU A 139 -15.34 13.23 4.50
N LYS A 140 -14.46 13.99 5.19
CA LYS A 140 -14.62 14.26 6.62
C LYS A 140 -15.88 15.05 6.92
N GLN A 141 -16.18 16.09 6.17
CA GLN A 141 -17.40 16.92 6.32
C GLN A 141 -18.67 16.09 6.07
N CYS A 142 -18.64 15.18 5.10
CA CYS A 142 -19.72 14.24 4.84
C CYS A 142 -19.86 13.15 5.91
N GLY A 143 -18.98 13.12 6.93
CA GLY A 143 -19.04 12.16 8.03
C GLY A 143 -18.65 10.74 7.63
N TYR A 144 -17.65 10.59 6.71
CA TYR A 144 -17.11 9.27 6.35
C TYR A 144 -16.45 8.59 7.56
N ALA A 145 -15.72 9.36 8.37
CA ALA A 145 -15.08 8.88 9.58
C ALA A 145 -15.33 9.81 10.77
N THR A 146 -15.38 9.25 11.97
CA THR A 146 -15.52 10.00 13.23
C THR A 146 -14.22 10.69 13.65
N ASN A 147 -13.05 10.13 13.31
CA ASN A 147 -11.74 10.68 13.65
C ASN A 147 -11.60 12.15 13.18
N PRO A 148 -11.34 13.12 14.08
CA PRO A 148 -11.20 14.53 13.71
C PRO A 148 -10.04 14.80 12.75
N ASN A 149 -9.00 13.97 12.78
CA ASN A 149 -7.80 14.10 11.95
C ASN A 149 -7.87 13.30 10.64
N TYR A 150 -9.03 12.74 10.28
CA TYR A 150 -9.16 11.86 9.12
C TYR A 150 -8.71 12.50 7.81
N ALA A 151 -9.12 13.74 7.55
CA ALA A 151 -8.72 14.47 6.34
C ALA A 151 -7.20 14.67 6.26
N ASN A 152 -6.57 15.10 7.37
CA ASN A 152 -5.13 15.30 7.43
C ASN A 152 -4.39 13.97 7.22
N LEU A 153 -4.87 12.87 7.79
CA LEU A 153 -4.25 11.56 7.62
C LEU A 153 -4.30 11.09 6.16
N LEU A 154 -5.42 11.32 5.46
CA LEU A 154 -5.50 11.05 4.01
C LEU A 154 -4.49 11.89 3.23
N ILE A 155 -4.40 13.20 3.51
CA ILE A 155 -3.49 14.13 2.85
C ILE A 155 -2.04 13.72 3.10
N ASP A 156 -1.66 13.44 4.36
CA ASP A 156 -0.32 13.03 4.74
C ASP A 156 0.12 11.76 3.98
N ILE A 157 -0.77 10.77 3.85
CA ILE A 157 -0.50 9.54 3.11
C ILE A 157 -0.35 9.83 1.62
N ILE A 158 -1.23 10.63 1.03
CA ILE A 158 -1.16 10.98 -0.39
C ILE A 158 0.14 11.70 -0.72
N GLU A 159 0.55 12.67 0.12
CA GLU A 159 1.79 13.43 -0.08
C GLU A 159 3.04 12.59 0.18
N LEU A 160 3.04 11.77 1.23
CA LEU A 160 4.20 10.96 1.63
C LEU A 160 4.53 9.87 0.60
N TYR A 161 3.50 9.26 0.02
CA TYR A 161 3.64 8.19 -0.99
C TYR A 161 3.42 8.71 -2.43
N GLU A 162 3.31 10.03 -2.62
CA GLU A 162 3.16 10.69 -3.92
C GLU A 162 1.98 10.16 -4.75
N LEU A 163 0.88 9.77 -4.07
CA LEU A 163 -0.28 9.15 -4.72
C LEU A 163 -1.03 10.10 -5.66
N ASN A 164 -0.85 11.43 -5.51
CA ASN A 164 -1.37 12.42 -6.45
C ASN A 164 -0.79 12.27 -7.86
N ASN A 165 0.37 11.62 -8.00
CA ASN A 165 1.04 11.34 -9.28
C ASN A 165 0.83 9.88 -9.74
N ILE A 166 -0.09 9.14 -9.12
CA ILE A 166 -0.23 7.69 -9.33
C ILE A 166 -0.61 7.31 -10.76
N ASN A 167 -1.23 8.23 -11.50
CA ASN A 167 -1.60 8.07 -12.91
C ASN A 167 -0.40 8.25 -13.86
N ASP A 168 0.72 8.81 -13.39
CA ASP A 168 1.90 9.03 -14.20
C ASP A 168 2.72 7.76 -14.37
N ASN A 169 3.18 7.52 -15.59
CA ASN A 169 4.09 6.40 -15.87
C ASN A 169 5.43 6.51 -15.11
N SER A 170 5.80 7.72 -14.67
CA SER A 170 6.98 7.97 -13.85
C SER A 170 6.91 7.33 -12.48
N PHE A 171 5.70 7.07 -11.94
CA PHE A 171 5.52 6.36 -10.68
C PHE A 171 6.14 4.95 -10.70
N TYR A 172 6.17 4.29 -11.86
CA TYR A 172 6.84 2.99 -12.04
C TYR A 172 8.35 3.09 -11.87
N LEU A 173 8.99 4.20 -12.28
CA LEU A 173 10.43 4.37 -12.21
C LEU A 173 10.94 4.56 -10.79
N ILE A 174 10.10 5.05 -9.88
CA ILE A 174 10.43 5.20 -8.45
C ILE A 174 10.36 3.84 -7.76
N ALA A 175 9.41 3.00 -8.14
CA ALA A 175 9.25 1.65 -7.60
C ALA A 175 10.31 0.68 -8.15
N ASP A 176 10.71 0.80 -9.41
CA ASP A 176 11.71 -0.07 -10.07
C ASP A 176 13.15 0.16 -9.61
N ASN A 177 13.47 1.30 -8.99
CA ASN A 177 14.79 1.49 -8.38
C ASN A 177 15.04 0.55 -7.18
N THR A 178 14.07 -0.22 -6.77
CA THR A 178 14.19 -1.28 -5.76
C THR A 178 14.18 -2.71 -6.33
N PHE A 179 13.88 -2.92 -7.63
CA PHE A 179 13.80 -4.28 -8.22
C PHE A 179 14.36 -4.38 -9.65
N VAL A 180 15.49 -5.13 -9.75
CA VAL A 180 15.93 -6.05 -10.81
C VAL A 180 15.84 -5.62 -12.26
N GLU A 181 17.04 -5.56 -12.88
CA GLU A 181 17.28 -5.66 -14.33
C GLU A 181 16.44 -6.77 -14.98
N GLN A 182 15.53 -6.38 -15.87
CA GLN A 182 14.96 -7.31 -16.85
C GLN A 182 15.81 -7.23 -18.14
N PRO A 183 16.15 -8.35 -18.77
CA PRO A 183 16.92 -8.36 -20.00
C PRO A 183 16.07 -7.81 -21.16
N SER A 184 16.60 -6.77 -21.80
CA SER A 184 16.08 -6.22 -23.05
C SER A 184 15.98 -7.28 -24.12
N LYS A 185 14.78 -7.54 -24.63
CA LYS A 185 14.61 -8.25 -25.91
C LYS A 185 14.89 -7.28 -27.05
N ASP A 186 16.00 -7.55 -27.71
CA ASP A 186 16.37 -6.95 -28.98
C ASP A 186 15.23 -7.13 -30.01
N ASN A 187 14.73 -6.04 -30.53
CA ASN A 187 14.08 -6.04 -31.85
C ASN A 187 14.86 -5.15 -32.81
N ASN A 188 15.60 -5.84 -33.61
CA ASN A 188 16.38 -5.41 -34.77
C ASN A 188 15.49 -4.78 -35.84
N ILE A 189 15.59 -3.48 -36.08
CA ILE A 189 15.18 -2.88 -37.37
C ILE A 189 16.30 -2.01 -37.89
N LYS A 190 16.91 -2.51 -38.97
CA LYS A 190 17.86 -1.78 -39.81
C LYS A 190 17.14 -0.70 -40.59
N SER A 191 17.64 0.52 -40.60
CA SER A 191 17.66 1.31 -41.82
C SER A 191 18.75 2.40 -41.77
N ASN A 192 19.38 2.50 -42.87
CA ASN A 192 20.60 3.22 -43.23
C ASN A 192 20.52 4.75 -43.20
N GLN A 193 21.69 5.33 -42.96
CA GLN A 193 22.48 6.31 -43.72
C GLN A 193 22.51 7.78 -43.26
N ASN A 194 23.74 8.13 -42.91
CA ASN A 194 24.59 9.24 -43.38
C ASN A 194 24.53 10.62 -42.68
N ASN A 195 25.76 10.95 -42.26
CA ASN A 195 26.55 12.20 -42.33
C ASN A 195 26.71 13.00 -41.02
N THR A 196 27.86 12.78 -40.43
CA THR A 196 29.05 13.58 -40.00
C THR A 196 28.87 15.01 -39.45
N PRO A 197 29.87 15.56 -38.71
CA PRO A 197 29.90 15.58 -37.25
C PRO A 197 29.90 17.02 -36.70
N SER A 198 29.50 17.22 -35.49
CA SER A 198 29.84 18.42 -34.72
C SER A 198 30.02 18.09 -33.25
N ASP A 199 31.21 18.43 -32.76
CA ASP A 199 31.69 18.31 -31.39
C ASP A 199 30.80 18.93 -30.33
N ASN A 200 30.49 18.24 -29.26
CA ASN A 200 30.90 18.59 -27.89
C ASN A 200 30.51 17.52 -26.84
N PRO A 201 31.45 17.04 -26.03
CA PRO A 201 31.19 15.97 -25.07
C PRO A 201 30.87 16.54 -23.69
N GLN A 202 29.66 16.37 -23.25
CA GLN A 202 29.38 16.34 -21.79
C GLN A 202 28.58 15.10 -21.45
N THR A 203 29.29 13.98 -21.44
CA THR A 203 28.89 12.73 -20.83
C THR A 203 28.80 12.96 -19.32
N LYS A 204 27.59 13.13 -18.78
CA LYS A 204 27.36 12.91 -17.35
C LYS A 204 27.52 11.40 -17.11
N GLN A 205 28.71 11.01 -16.69
CA GLN A 205 28.95 9.70 -16.07
C GLN A 205 28.15 9.64 -14.78
N GLU A 206 27.06 8.86 -14.79
CA GLU A 206 26.49 8.34 -13.56
C GLU A 206 27.52 7.41 -12.92
N THR A 207 28.28 7.94 -11.99
CA THR A 207 29.19 7.17 -11.15
C THR A 207 28.33 6.26 -10.26
N LYS A 208 28.17 4.99 -10.62
CA LYS A 208 27.72 3.92 -9.70
C LYS A 208 28.66 3.97 -8.48
N LYS A 209 28.21 4.60 -7.39
CA LYS A 209 28.93 4.65 -6.12
C LYS A 209 29.18 3.22 -5.66
N LYS A 210 30.43 2.77 -5.66
CA LYS A 210 30.81 1.47 -5.08
C LYS A 210 30.43 1.49 -3.60
N LYS A 211 29.59 0.54 -3.17
CA LYS A 211 29.21 0.39 -1.75
C LYS A 211 30.45 0.25 -0.89
N SER A 212 30.51 1.03 0.21
CA SER A 212 31.61 0.97 1.16
C SER A 212 31.70 -0.41 1.82
N LEU A 213 32.88 -0.78 2.35
CA LEU A 213 33.06 -2.05 3.07
C LEU A 213 32.06 -2.16 4.25
N MET A 214 31.81 -1.09 4.97
CA MET A 214 30.85 -1.03 6.07
C MET A 214 29.42 -1.27 5.58
N GLU A 215 29.02 -0.69 4.46
CA GLU A 215 27.71 -0.90 3.84
C GLU A 215 27.52 -2.34 3.36
N ARG A 216 28.59 -3.02 2.89
CA ARG A 216 28.56 -4.43 2.53
C ARG A 216 28.39 -5.35 3.75
N LEU A 217 29.03 -5.01 4.88
CA LEU A 217 29.03 -5.84 6.09
C LEU A 217 27.77 -5.61 6.94
N PHE A 218 27.30 -4.39 7.06
CA PHE A 218 26.27 -4.00 8.00
C PHE A 218 25.00 -3.42 7.36
N GLY A 219 25.00 -3.17 6.03
CA GLY A 219 23.90 -2.52 5.32
C GLY A 219 22.52 -3.18 5.48
N ASN A 220 22.50 -4.49 5.80
CA ASN A 220 21.26 -5.22 6.08
C ASN A 220 20.83 -5.20 7.54
N THR A 221 21.64 -4.64 8.47
CA THR A 221 21.26 -4.55 9.88
C THR A 221 20.28 -3.42 10.12
N LYS A 222 19.31 -3.60 11.03
CA LYS A 222 18.35 -2.54 11.42
C LYS A 222 19.06 -1.27 11.90
N TRP A 223 20.17 -1.42 12.62
CA TRP A 223 20.97 -0.30 13.13
C TRP A 223 21.61 0.51 12.00
N TRP A 224 22.22 -0.15 10.99
CA TRP A 224 22.83 0.54 9.85
C TRP A 224 21.80 1.27 9.01
N LYS A 225 20.66 0.61 8.73
CA LYS A 225 19.54 1.21 7.99
C LYS A 225 19.02 2.46 8.68
N ARG A 226 18.77 2.41 10.00
CA ARG A 226 18.34 3.60 10.76
C ARG A 226 19.34 4.74 10.74
N LYS A 227 20.65 4.42 10.80
CA LYS A 227 21.72 5.43 10.83
C LYS A 227 21.87 6.14 9.47
N HIS A 228 21.53 5.50 8.38
CA HIS A 228 21.68 6.00 7.00
C HIS A 228 20.35 6.22 6.29
N GLU A 229 19.26 6.16 7.05
CA GLU A 229 17.89 6.40 6.58
C GLU A 229 17.74 7.86 6.13
N THR A 230 17.16 8.08 4.97
CA THR A 230 16.79 9.43 4.53
C THR A 230 15.62 9.95 5.36
N GLU A 231 15.40 11.26 5.35
CA GLU A 231 14.25 11.85 6.04
C GLU A 231 12.92 11.30 5.51
N GLN A 232 12.82 11.06 4.22
CA GLN A 232 11.62 10.51 3.61
C GLN A 232 11.38 9.05 4.02
N GLU A 233 12.42 8.21 4.03
CA GLU A 233 12.34 6.83 4.53
C GLU A 233 11.93 6.79 6.00
N ARG A 234 12.45 7.70 6.82
CA ARG A 234 12.06 7.83 8.22
C ARG A 234 10.57 8.16 8.35
N LYS A 235 10.08 9.15 7.62
CA LYS A 235 8.65 9.54 7.63
C LYS A 235 7.74 8.37 7.19
N ARG A 236 8.13 7.60 6.16
CA ARG A 236 7.39 6.42 5.72
C ARG A 236 7.34 5.35 6.81
N ARG A 237 8.47 5.06 7.43
CA ARG A 237 8.52 4.11 8.55
C ARG A 237 7.65 4.55 9.74
N GLU A 238 7.70 5.83 10.12
CA GLU A 238 6.87 6.38 11.20
C GLU A 238 5.38 6.31 10.84
N MET A 239 5.02 6.55 9.58
CA MET A 239 3.65 6.39 9.10
C MET A 239 3.21 4.92 9.15
N ASP A 240 4.04 3.99 8.70
CA ASP A 240 3.75 2.54 8.77
C ASP A 240 3.57 2.07 10.23
N GLU A 241 4.39 2.56 11.16
CA GLU A 241 4.24 2.29 12.59
C GLU A 241 2.91 2.86 13.13
N LYS A 242 2.54 4.09 12.74
CA LYS A 242 1.26 4.71 13.11
C LYS A 242 0.06 3.92 12.58
N ILE A 243 0.10 3.52 11.31
CA ILE A 243 -0.95 2.70 10.69
C ILE A 243 -1.05 1.35 11.41
N GLN A 244 0.09 0.72 11.75
CA GLN A 244 0.09 -0.55 12.47
C GLN A 244 -0.54 -0.43 13.86
N ASN A 245 -0.20 0.62 14.61
CA ASN A 245 -0.79 0.85 15.93
C ASN A 245 -2.31 1.04 15.87
N MET A 246 -2.82 1.73 14.85
CA MET A 246 -4.27 1.88 14.66
C MET A 246 -4.97 0.53 14.43
N ILE A 247 -4.32 -0.40 13.70
CA ILE A 247 -4.87 -1.74 13.47
C ILE A 247 -4.84 -2.53 14.77
N ASP A 248 -3.68 -2.52 15.45
CA ASP A 248 -3.51 -3.27 16.69
C ASP A 248 -4.54 -2.81 17.74
N GLU A 249 -4.83 -1.51 17.84
CA GLU A 249 -5.90 -0.98 18.70
C GLU A 249 -7.30 -1.46 18.29
N GLN A 250 -7.58 -1.55 16.99
CA GLN A 250 -8.86 -2.08 16.50
C GLN A 250 -8.99 -3.58 16.75
N ASP A 251 -7.91 -4.34 16.50
CA ASP A 251 -7.90 -5.79 16.70
C ASP A 251 -7.94 -6.14 18.22
N VAL A 252 -7.31 -5.34 19.10
CA VAL A 252 -7.42 -5.50 20.56
C VAL A 252 -8.86 -5.26 21.04
N LYS A 253 -9.48 -4.17 20.60
CA LYS A 253 -10.90 -3.91 20.96
C LYS A 253 -11.81 -5.05 20.51
N ARG A 254 -11.52 -5.72 19.41
CA ARG A 254 -12.26 -6.89 18.91
C ARG A 254 -12.03 -8.12 19.77
N ASN A 255 -10.80 -8.35 20.26
CA ASN A 255 -10.43 -9.55 21.03
C ASN A 255 -10.81 -9.45 22.51
N ASP A 256 -10.76 -8.27 23.13
CA ASP A 256 -11.13 -8.08 24.55
C ASP A 256 -12.60 -8.40 24.82
N PHE A 257 -13.45 -8.35 23.78
CA PHE A 257 -14.85 -8.77 23.89
C PHE A 257 -15.03 -10.29 23.85
N GLU A 258 -14.13 -11.05 23.22
CA GLU A 258 -14.23 -12.53 23.19
C GLU A 258 -13.86 -13.18 24.52
N ILE A 259 -12.92 -12.59 25.29
CA ILE A 259 -12.38 -13.18 26.53
C ILE A 259 -13.36 -13.02 27.73
N ASN A 260 -14.30 -12.09 27.68
CA ASN A 260 -15.21 -11.82 28.80
C ASN A 260 -16.52 -12.62 28.77
N PHE A 261 -16.63 -13.65 27.93
CA PHE A 261 -17.85 -14.45 27.77
C PHE A 261 -17.63 -15.98 27.78
N GLU A 262 -16.51 -16.48 28.28
CA GLU A 262 -16.37 -17.84 28.79
C GLU A 262 -16.59 -17.81 30.33
#